data_a11d91226915bb03355414c15d06ed5a
#
_entry.id   a11d91226915bb03355414c15d06ed5a
#
_cell.length_a   1.000
_cell.length_b   1.000
_cell.length_c   1.000
_cell.angle_alpha   90.00
_cell.angle_beta   90.00
_cell.angle_gamma   90.00
#
_symmetry.space_group_name_H-M   'P 1'
#
loop_
_entity.id
_entity.type
_entity.pdbx_description
1 polymer ?
#
loop_
_entity_poly.entity_id
_entity_poly.type
_entity_poly.pdbx_seq_one_letter_code
_entity_poly.pdbx_strand_id
1 'polypeptide(L)'
;MAVLSVDLAYRRWSDLGIVLLDRARPPQSPNQVKSGPGLPLPPLFTSPEQPGSADWPIACEIIPSMPPEDDPGPVDANILAGRLNHLCGVRGIRVIMLDGPQAWKSCSNGLEHARVSERQLNTAAKTGLPGMVKPVTYRPFAEFCLDVYDALCRRGWRRFETQDQPGSPPDRLLVESYPHAAWKSLGLKPLPSKRRAKVSDLAEAYGALRSLIPITTDRPPNHDQLQAIVGGLPGLALEEHNAAAARIVGYPPRREDGHWREGFIVLPVPPPRPINMGWLNSMRWLD
;
A
#
# COMPACT_ATOMS: atom_id res chain seq x y z
N MET A 1 12.50 -4.73 4.90
CA MET A 1 12.03 -3.60 4.08
C MET A 1 10.66 -3.22 4.58
N ALA A 2 10.48 -1.96 4.95
CA ALA A 2 9.29 -1.56 5.67
C ALA A 2 8.52 -0.45 4.92
N VAL A 3 7.20 -0.52 5.01
CA VAL A 3 6.27 0.43 4.40
C VAL A 3 5.31 0.95 5.45
N LEU A 4 5.11 2.25 5.48
CA LEU A 4 4.07 2.87 6.29
C LEU A 4 2.78 2.96 5.49
N SER A 5 1.68 2.50 6.05
CA SER A 5 0.36 2.61 5.43
C SER A 5 -0.62 3.30 6.35
N VAL A 6 -1.41 4.22 5.78
CA VAL A 6 -2.33 5.07 6.52
C VAL A 6 -3.70 5.07 5.85
N ASP A 7 -4.71 4.61 6.59
CA ASP A 7 -6.12 4.87 6.30
C ASP A 7 -6.45 6.27 6.85
N LEU A 8 -6.63 7.23 5.95
CA LEU A 8 -6.73 8.64 6.31
C LEU A 8 -8.11 8.97 6.88
N ALA A 9 -8.12 9.80 7.91
CA ALA A 9 -9.32 10.38 8.51
C ALA A 9 -9.06 11.85 8.88
N TYR A 10 -10.04 12.73 8.65
CA TYR A 10 -9.88 14.16 8.90
C TYR A 10 -10.61 14.67 10.15
N ARG A 11 -11.60 13.91 10.63
CA ARG A 11 -12.46 14.35 11.74
C ARG A 11 -11.86 14.07 13.10
N ARG A 12 -11.21 12.93 13.25
CA ARG A 12 -10.71 12.46 14.56
C ARG A 12 -9.42 11.69 14.37
N TRP A 13 -8.47 11.92 15.23
CA TRP A 13 -7.22 11.17 15.28
C TRP A 13 -7.44 9.68 15.52
N SER A 14 -8.45 9.31 16.33
CA SER A 14 -8.81 7.92 16.61
C SER A 14 -9.34 7.14 15.41
N ASP A 15 -9.71 7.84 14.34
CA ASP A 15 -10.21 7.23 13.11
C ASP A 15 -9.09 6.96 12.11
N LEU A 16 -7.85 7.35 12.40
CA LEU A 16 -6.68 7.01 11.60
C LEU A 16 -6.29 5.54 11.81
N GLY A 17 -6.16 4.79 10.73
CA GLY A 17 -5.51 3.49 10.72
C GLY A 17 -4.06 3.65 10.29
N ILE A 18 -3.10 3.44 11.18
CA ILE A 18 -1.67 3.56 10.86
C ILE A 18 -0.99 2.22 11.15
N VAL A 19 -0.34 1.67 10.15
CA VAL A 19 0.39 0.40 10.27
C VAL A 19 1.75 0.47 9.61
N LEU A 20 2.71 -0.21 10.19
CA LEU A 20 4.00 -0.48 9.59
C LEU A 20 4.02 -1.93 9.14
N LEU A 21 4.19 -2.15 7.85
CA LEU A 21 4.36 -3.47 7.26
C LEU A 21 5.84 -3.71 7.00
N ASP A 22 6.39 -4.78 7.55
CA ASP A 22 7.77 -5.17 7.32
C ASP A 22 7.84 -6.63 6.89
N ARG A 23 8.50 -6.88 5.77
CA ARG A 23 8.76 -8.24 5.32
C ARG A 23 10.10 -8.68 5.91
N ALA A 24 10.04 -9.60 6.86
CA ALA A 24 11.21 -10.17 7.49
C ALA A 24 12.10 -10.80 6.42
N ARG A 25 13.36 -10.35 6.33
CA ARG A 25 14.37 -11.11 5.59
C ARG A 25 14.82 -12.25 6.47
N PRO A 26 15.03 -13.47 5.94
CA PRO A 26 15.70 -14.51 6.69
C PRO A 26 17.06 -13.99 7.15
N PRO A 27 17.51 -14.36 8.34
CA PRO A 27 18.86 -14.05 8.76
C PRO A 27 19.82 -14.53 7.67
N GLN A 28 20.65 -13.62 7.15
CA GLN A 28 21.68 -14.01 6.19
C GLN A 28 22.52 -15.08 6.88
N SER A 29 22.62 -16.25 6.27
CA SER A 29 23.46 -17.34 6.79
C SER A 29 24.86 -16.78 7.00
N PRO A 30 25.47 -16.94 8.20
CA PRO A 30 26.80 -16.38 8.49
C PRO A 30 27.95 -16.96 7.64
N ASN A 31 27.63 -17.84 6.69
CA ASN A 31 28.59 -18.60 5.87
C ASN A 31 28.76 -18.09 4.43
N GLN A 32 28.55 -16.81 4.13
CA GLN A 32 29.26 -16.23 2.99
C GLN A 32 30.70 -15.87 3.41
N VAL A 33 31.47 -16.90 3.73
CA VAL A 33 32.92 -16.83 3.74
C VAL A 33 33.37 -16.34 2.38
N LYS A 34 34.01 -15.19 2.33
CA LYS A 34 34.71 -14.69 1.15
C LYS A 34 35.58 -15.81 0.62
N SER A 35 35.16 -16.48 -0.45
CA SER A 35 36.01 -17.40 -1.18
C SER A 35 37.12 -16.57 -1.80
N GLY A 36 38.33 -16.80 -1.30
CA GLY A 36 39.57 -16.34 -1.92
C GLY A 36 39.71 -16.92 -3.33
N PRO A 37 40.59 -16.36 -4.19
CA PRO A 37 40.76 -16.80 -5.56
C PRO A 37 41.40 -18.21 -5.60
N GLY A 38 40.62 -19.24 -5.88
CA GLY A 38 41.13 -20.60 -5.95
C GLY A 38 40.17 -21.56 -6.65
N LEU A 39 40.53 -21.91 -7.87
CA LEU A 39 40.16 -23.09 -8.69
C LEU A 39 38.64 -23.30 -9.04
N PRO A 40 38.33 -23.52 -10.33
CA PRO A 40 37.00 -23.86 -10.78
C PRO A 40 36.65 -25.31 -10.41
N LEU A 41 35.65 -25.45 -9.51
CA LEU A 41 34.98 -26.73 -9.27
C LEU A 41 33.85 -26.94 -10.28
N PRO A 42 33.58 -28.18 -10.71
CA PRO A 42 32.55 -28.47 -11.71
C PRO A 42 31.17 -28.18 -11.18
N PRO A 43 30.17 -27.83 -12.02
CA PRO A 43 28.83 -27.46 -11.65
C PRO A 43 27.99 -28.70 -11.32
N LEU A 44 27.98 -29.12 -10.09
CA LEU A 44 27.08 -30.18 -9.61
C LEU A 44 26.64 -29.86 -8.18
N PHE A 45 25.76 -28.88 -8.07
CA PHE A 45 24.73 -28.78 -7.04
C PHE A 45 23.94 -27.52 -7.35
N THR A 46 22.74 -27.71 -7.91
CA THR A 46 21.73 -26.65 -7.92
C THR A 46 21.49 -26.27 -6.46
N SER A 47 21.87 -25.06 -6.09
CA SER A 47 21.47 -24.48 -4.81
C SER A 47 19.97 -24.60 -4.69
N PRO A 48 19.41 -25.01 -3.53
CA PRO A 48 17.95 -24.98 -3.34
C PRO A 48 17.49 -23.57 -3.67
N GLU A 49 16.53 -23.45 -4.57
CA GLU A 49 15.89 -22.18 -4.93
C GLU A 49 15.53 -21.49 -3.62
N GLN A 50 16.13 -20.32 -3.36
CA GLN A 50 15.72 -19.52 -2.21
C GLN A 50 14.23 -19.23 -2.40
N PRO A 51 13.37 -19.48 -1.39
CA PRO A 51 11.95 -19.14 -1.47
C PRO A 51 11.85 -17.71 -1.94
N GLY A 52 11.04 -17.48 -2.97
CA GLY A 52 10.84 -16.14 -3.52
C GLY A 52 10.41 -15.19 -2.39
N SER A 53 10.77 -13.92 -2.46
CA SER A 53 10.44 -12.94 -1.40
C SER A 53 8.95 -12.90 -1.05
N ALA A 54 8.08 -13.41 -1.94
CA ALA A 54 6.64 -13.52 -1.76
C ALA A 54 6.22 -14.47 -0.61
N ASP A 55 7.06 -15.44 -0.24
CA ASP A 55 6.74 -16.47 0.77
C ASP A 55 7.08 -16.06 2.21
N TRP A 56 7.72 -14.90 2.37
CA TRP A 56 8.14 -14.47 3.71
C TRP A 56 7.01 -13.81 4.48
N PRO A 57 6.86 -14.12 5.78
CA PRO A 57 5.81 -13.53 6.58
C PRO A 57 5.99 -12.01 6.70
N ILE A 58 4.86 -11.32 6.64
CA ILE A 58 4.78 -9.89 6.84
C ILE A 58 4.48 -9.64 8.31
N ALA A 59 5.39 -9.00 9.02
CA ALA A 59 5.13 -8.44 10.34
C ALA A 59 4.40 -7.11 10.17
N CYS A 60 3.30 -6.95 10.89
CA CYS A 60 2.51 -5.73 10.88
C CYS A 60 2.46 -5.15 12.30
N GLU A 61 3.13 -4.04 12.51
CA GLU A 61 3.06 -3.24 13.74
C GLU A 61 1.91 -2.24 13.61
N ILE A 62 0.98 -2.27 14.56
CA ILE A 62 -0.11 -1.29 14.62
C ILE A 62 0.39 -0.07 15.39
N ILE A 63 0.54 1.04 14.66
CA ILE A 63 0.99 2.30 15.24
C ILE A 63 -0.21 2.99 15.91
N PRO A 64 -0.10 3.43 17.16
CA PRO A 64 -1.15 4.22 17.80
C PRO A 64 -1.39 5.53 17.02
N SER A 65 -2.65 5.95 16.93
CA SER A 65 -2.94 7.32 16.48
C SER A 65 -2.26 8.29 17.44
N MET A 66 -1.61 9.30 16.89
CA MET A 66 -0.74 10.23 17.64
C MET A 66 -1.41 11.62 17.71
N PRO A 67 -2.49 11.81 18.51
CA PRO A 67 -3.08 13.12 18.65
C PRO A 67 -2.10 14.09 19.33
N PRO A 68 -2.18 15.40 19.07
CA PRO A 68 -1.52 16.40 19.90
C PRO A 68 -1.97 16.26 21.36
N GLU A 69 -1.07 16.50 22.31
CA GLU A 69 -1.40 16.41 23.75
C GLU A 69 -2.43 17.46 24.14
N ASP A 70 -2.37 18.63 23.51
CA ASP A 70 -3.13 19.82 23.90
C ASP A 70 -4.41 20.07 23.07
N ASP A 71 -4.63 19.35 21.95
CA ASP A 71 -5.80 19.54 21.10
C ASP A 71 -6.25 18.24 20.42
N PRO A 72 -7.29 17.57 20.93
CA PRO A 72 -7.90 16.40 20.30
C PRO A 72 -8.87 16.77 19.17
N GLY A 73 -8.79 17.97 18.62
CA GLY A 73 -9.62 18.49 17.53
C GLY A 73 -9.55 17.67 16.23
N PRO A 74 -10.07 18.20 15.12
CA PRO A 74 -9.91 17.60 13.80
C PRO A 74 -8.43 17.38 13.46
N VAL A 75 -8.16 16.38 12.62
CA VAL A 75 -6.79 16.08 12.21
C VAL A 75 -6.24 17.22 11.36
N ASP A 76 -5.17 17.86 11.81
CA ASP A 76 -4.42 18.83 11.02
C ASP A 76 -3.47 18.10 10.05
N ALA A 77 -3.55 18.42 8.77
CA ALA A 77 -2.76 17.79 7.71
C ALA A 77 -1.24 18.01 7.88
N ASN A 78 -0.81 19.19 8.34
CA ASN A 78 0.59 19.52 8.55
C ASN A 78 1.17 18.79 9.76
N ILE A 79 0.40 18.71 10.86
CA ILE A 79 0.79 17.98 12.07
C ILE A 79 0.90 16.49 11.74
N LEU A 80 -0.11 15.93 11.06
CA LEU A 80 -0.07 14.52 10.63
C LEU A 80 1.15 14.25 9.75
N ALA A 81 1.36 15.05 8.70
CA ALA A 81 2.50 14.90 7.80
C ALA A 81 3.85 15.02 8.54
N GLY A 82 3.96 15.91 9.52
CA GLY A 82 5.16 16.04 10.37
C GLY A 82 5.45 14.76 11.15
N ARG A 83 4.43 14.16 11.74
CA ARG A 83 4.53 12.92 12.53
C ARG A 83 4.86 11.71 11.67
N LEU A 84 4.18 11.56 10.52
CA LEU A 84 4.49 10.50 9.56
C LEU A 84 5.92 10.63 9.05
N ASN A 85 6.36 11.83 8.69
CA ASN A 85 7.73 12.09 8.26
C ASN A 85 8.76 11.75 9.34
N HIS A 86 8.51 12.13 10.59
CA HIS A 86 9.37 11.80 11.72
C HIS A 86 9.46 10.28 11.91
N LEU A 87 8.32 9.59 11.98
CA LEU A 87 8.25 8.13 12.11
C LEU A 87 9.06 7.44 11.00
N CYS A 88 8.86 7.87 9.74
CA CYS A 88 9.60 7.33 8.61
C CYS A 88 11.11 7.57 8.72
N GLY A 89 11.52 8.75 9.19
CA GLY A 89 12.93 9.06 9.43
C GLY A 89 13.58 8.14 10.47
N VAL A 90 12.89 7.92 11.60
CA VAL A 90 13.38 7.04 12.68
C VAL A 90 13.44 5.58 12.24
N ARG A 91 12.49 5.14 11.40
CA ARG A 91 12.37 3.73 10.97
C ARG A 91 13.03 3.44 9.62
N GLY A 92 13.63 4.43 8.96
CA GLY A 92 14.27 4.28 7.64
C GLY A 92 13.27 3.93 6.52
N ILE A 93 12.01 4.36 6.63
CA ILE A 93 10.93 4.05 5.69
C ILE A 93 11.02 4.99 4.50
N ARG A 94 10.86 4.44 3.29
CA ARG A 94 10.92 5.19 2.03
C ARG A 94 9.61 5.20 1.25
N VAL A 95 8.63 4.38 1.61
CA VAL A 95 7.33 4.31 0.95
C VAL A 95 6.22 4.55 1.97
N ILE A 96 5.36 5.54 1.70
CA ILE A 96 4.11 5.77 2.42
C ILE A 96 2.94 5.50 1.49
N MET A 97 2.05 4.59 1.91
CA MET A 97 0.77 4.33 1.26
C MET A 97 -0.32 5.12 1.97
N LEU A 98 -1.11 5.90 1.24
CA LEU A 98 -2.17 6.75 1.80
C LEU A 98 -3.52 6.41 1.15
N ASP A 99 -4.54 6.09 1.95
CA ASP A 99 -5.91 5.96 1.45
C ASP A 99 -6.55 7.34 1.30
N GLY A 100 -6.59 7.81 0.08
CA GLY A 100 -7.21 9.07 -0.27
C GLY A 100 -6.60 9.71 -1.51
N PRO A 101 -7.35 10.61 -2.19
CA PRO A 101 -6.91 11.17 -3.46
C PRO A 101 -5.67 12.04 -3.31
N GLN A 102 -4.68 11.79 -4.18
CA GLN A 102 -3.44 12.57 -4.22
C GLN A 102 -3.53 13.82 -5.09
N ALA A 103 -4.55 13.92 -5.95
CA ALA A 103 -4.67 14.99 -6.94
C ALA A 103 -6.11 15.16 -7.42
N TRP A 104 -6.39 16.28 -8.08
CA TRP A 104 -7.63 16.56 -8.79
C TRP A 104 -7.66 15.86 -10.16
N LYS A 105 -8.82 15.79 -10.81
CA LYS A 105 -8.88 15.33 -12.21
C LYS A 105 -8.17 16.30 -13.14
N SER A 106 -7.62 15.80 -14.24
CA SER A 106 -7.14 16.63 -15.33
C SER A 106 -8.27 17.29 -16.10
N CYS A 107 -8.05 18.52 -16.57
CA CYS A 107 -9.00 19.21 -17.45
C CYS A 107 -9.18 18.47 -18.78
N SER A 108 -8.14 17.76 -19.24
CA SER A 108 -8.07 17.15 -20.58
C SER A 108 -8.28 15.63 -20.59
N ASN A 109 -8.68 14.99 -19.45
CA ASN A 109 -8.82 13.53 -19.41
C ASN A 109 -10.10 12.98 -20.06
N GLY A 110 -10.95 13.85 -20.61
CA GLY A 110 -12.21 13.47 -21.27
C GLY A 110 -13.32 13.00 -20.32
N LEU A 111 -13.07 12.94 -19.02
CA LEU A 111 -14.08 12.54 -18.02
C LEU A 111 -14.70 13.77 -17.37
N GLU A 112 -16.00 13.71 -17.08
CA GLU A 112 -16.72 14.86 -16.51
C GLU A 112 -16.29 15.17 -15.08
N HIS A 113 -16.21 14.17 -14.21
CA HIS A 113 -16.04 14.37 -12.76
C HIS A 113 -14.97 13.52 -12.11
N ALA A 114 -14.28 12.64 -12.84
CA ALA A 114 -13.39 11.64 -12.26
C ALA A 114 -11.98 11.72 -12.82
N ARG A 115 -11.00 11.34 -12.00
CA ARG A 115 -9.67 10.96 -12.48
C ARG A 115 -9.75 9.62 -13.24
N VAL A 116 -8.77 9.36 -14.09
CA VAL A 116 -8.71 8.10 -14.85
C VAL A 116 -8.65 6.89 -13.92
N SER A 117 -7.85 6.95 -12.85
CA SER A 117 -7.77 5.89 -11.84
C SER A 117 -9.11 5.61 -11.16
N GLU A 118 -9.86 6.64 -10.80
CA GLU A 118 -11.19 6.51 -10.21
C GLU A 118 -12.21 5.88 -11.16
N ARG A 119 -12.13 6.21 -12.46
CA ARG A 119 -12.98 5.62 -13.49
C ARG A 119 -12.67 4.15 -13.69
N GLN A 120 -11.38 3.80 -13.78
CA GLN A 120 -10.93 2.42 -13.97
C GLN A 120 -11.32 1.51 -12.80
N LEU A 121 -11.32 2.04 -11.57
CA LEU A 121 -11.68 1.30 -10.36
C LEU A 121 -13.16 1.43 -9.97
N ASN A 122 -13.94 2.25 -10.69
CA ASN A 122 -15.32 2.55 -10.37
C ASN A 122 -15.50 2.97 -8.88
N THR A 123 -14.66 3.91 -8.42
CA THR A 123 -14.74 4.40 -7.05
C THR A 123 -16.09 5.08 -6.78
N ALA A 124 -16.59 5.01 -5.55
CA ALA A 124 -17.84 5.65 -5.16
C ALA A 124 -17.74 7.18 -5.19
N ALA A 125 -16.64 7.71 -4.66
CA ALA A 125 -16.34 9.14 -4.70
C ALA A 125 -15.52 9.50 -5.94
N LYS A 126 -15.70 10.73 -6.43
CA LYS A 126 -15.02 11.25 -7.62
C LYS A 126 -14.39 12.60 -7.31
N THR A 127 -13.09 12.68 -7.54
CA THR A 127 -12.31 13.91 -7.37
C THR A 127 -12.31 14.68 -8.68
N GLY A 128 -13.25 15.62 -8.81
CA GLY A 128 -13.40 16.46 -9.99
C GLY A 128 -12.29 17.50 -10.15
N LEU A 129 -12.62 18.63 -10.76
CA LEU A 129 -11.77 19.83 -10.77
C LEU A 129 -11.63 20.39 -9.34
N PRO A 130 -10.65 21.28 -9.07
CA PRO A 130 -10.48 21.87 -7.75
C PRO A 130 -11.79 22.39 -7.16
N GLY A 131 -12.09 21.97 -5.94
CA GLY A 131 -13.34 22.29 -5.26
C GLY A 131 -14.57 21.52 -5.73
N MET A 132 -14.49 20.72 -6.80
CA MET A 132 -15.61 19.99 -7.38
C MET A 132 -15.51 18.50 -7.10
N VAL A 133 -16.08 18.05 -5.98
CA VAL A 133 -16.09 16.66 -5.55
C VAL A 133 -17.51 16.11 -5.55
N LYS A 134 -17.69 14.87 -5.98
CA LYS A 134 -18.98 14.15 -5.89
C LYS A 134 -18.84 12.89 -5.03
N PRO A 135 -19.70 12.66 -4.03
CA PRO A 135 -20.71 13.61 -3.53
C PRO A 135 -20.06 14.81 -2.84
N VAL A 136 -20.74 15.93 -2.75
CA VAL A 136 -20.22 17.18 -2.14
C VAL A 136 -19.76 16.97 -0.69
N THR A 137 -20.42 16.06 0.03
CA THR A 137 -20.05 15.70 1.41
C THR A 137 -18.67 15.06 1.54
N TYR A 138 -18.08 14.59 0.43
CA TYR A 138 -16.74 14.02 0.40
C TYR A 138 -15.64 15.09 0.22
N ARG A 139 -16.03 16.31 -0.14
CA ARG A 139 -15.09 17.40 -0.42
C ARG A 139 -14.11 17.70 0.74
N PRO A 140 -14.55 17.85 2.02
CA PRO A 140 -13.60 18.13 3.10
C PRO A 140 -12.55 17.03 3.28
N PHE A 141 -12.93 15.76 3.05
CA PHE A 141 -11.98 14.65 3.11
C PHE A 141 -10.99 14.69 1.94
N ALA A 142 -11.47 14.95 0.72
CA ALA A 142 -10.60 15.03 -0.44
C ALA A 142 -9.57 16.17 -0.31
N GLU A 143 -10.02 17.36 0.11
CA GLU A 143 -9.15 18.52 0.35
C GLU A 143 -8.12 18.21 1.45
N PHE A 144 -8.53 17.61 2.56
CA PHE A 144 -7.62 17.15 3.61
C PHE A 144 -6.56 16.19 3.08
N CYS A 145 -6.94 15.17 2.26
CA CYS A 145 -5.97 14.26 1.67
C CYS A 145 -4.95 14.99 0.82
N LEU A 146 -5.38 15.91 -0.05
CA LEU A 146 -4.49 16.72 -0.88
C LEU A 146 -3.52 17.55 -0.03
N ASP A 147 -4.01 18.13 1.07
CA ASP A 147 -3.18 18.90 2.00
C ASP A 147 -2.13 18.02 2.68
N VAL A 148 -2.46 16.77 3.05
CA VAL A 148 -1.50 15.80 3.60
C VAL A 148 -0.41 15.47 2.56
N TYR A 149 -0.80 15.19 1.31
CA TYR A 149 0.18 14.94 0.23
C TYR A 149 1.08 16.14 0.02
N ASP A 150 0.54 17.35 -0.05
CA ASP A 150 1.33 18.57 -0.26
C ASP A 150 2.23 18.87 0.95
N ALA A 151 1.76 18.62 2.17
CA ALA A 151 2.56 18.77 3.39
C ALA A 151 3.73 17.78 3.45
N LEU A 152 3.55 16.54 3.00
CA LEU A 152 4.62 15.55 2.87
C LEU A 152 5.58 15.90 1.73
N CYS A 153 5.08 16.39 0.59
CA CYS A 153 5.93 16.87 -0.50
C CYS A 153 6.85 18.02 -0.07
N ARG A 154 6.36 18.97 0.75
CA ARG A 154 7.20 20.03 1.35
C ARG A 154 8.30 19.50 2.28
N ARG A 155 8.19 18.24 2.74
CA ARG A 155 9.17 17.53 3.59
C ARG A 155 10.08 16.58 2.81
N GLY A 156 10.10 16.72 1.46
CA GLY A 156 11.00 15.96 0.59
C GLY A 156 10.45 14.61 0.12
N TRP A 157 9.14 14.36 0.29
CA TRP A 157 8.48 13.21 -0.32
C TRP A 157 8.06 13.54 -1.75
N ARG A 158 8.00 12.51 -2.61
CA ARG A 158 7.54 12.65 -4.00
C ARG A 158 6.32 11.76 -4.25
N ARG A 159 5.35 12.25 -5.02
CA ARG A 159 4.27 11.42 -5.54
C ARG A 159 4.83 10.36 -6.48
N PHE A 160 4.30 9.19 -6.43
CA PHE A 160 4.68 8.09 -7.32
C PHE A 160 4.28 8.42 -8.75
N GLU A 161 5.25 8.51 -9.65
CA GLU A 161 5.05 8.95 -11.03
C GLU A 161 5.16 7.82 -12.05
N THR A 162 6.11 6.92 -11.88
CA THR A 162 6.32 5.76 -12.78
C THR A 162 7.03 4.62 -12.07
N GLN A 163 6.92 3.41 -12.64
CA GLN A 163 7.73 2.26 -12.23
C GLN A 163 9.12 2.24 -12.86
N ASP A 164 9.34 3.04 -13.91
CA ASP A 164 10.46 2.87 -14.83
C ASP A 164 11.62 3.83 -14.55
N GLN A 165 12.11 3.87 -13.33
CA GLN A 165 13.45 4.40 -13.09
C GLN A 165 14.35 3.30 -12.54
N PRO A 166 14.94 2.47 -13.44
CA PRO A 166 15.93 1.50 -13.00
C PRO A 166 17.17 2.25 -12.52
N GLY A 167 17.60 2.00 -11.30
CA GLY A 167 18.93 2.32 -10.83
C GLY A 167 19.10 3.41 -9.78
N SER A 168 18.08 4.15 -9.40
CA SER A 168 18.14 4.99 -8.20
C SER A 168 17.37 4.32 -7.07
N PRO A 169 17.90 4.26 -5.84
CA PRO A 169 17.08 3.87 -4.70
C PRO A 169 15.87 4.81 -4.68
N PRO A 170 14.64 4.29 -4.48
CA PRO A 170 13.47 5.15 -4.48
C PRO A 170 13.68 6.23 -3.43
N ASP A 171 13.74 7.46 -3.89
CA ASP A 171 13.54 8.59 -3.01
C ASP A 171 12.21 8.37 -2.30
N ARG A 172 11.99 9.01 -1.18
CA ARG A 172 10.78 8.93 -0.37
C ARG A 172 9.52 9.05 -1.21
N LEU A 173 8.74 7.97 -1.36
CA LEU A 173 7.58 7.88 -2.24
C LEU A 173 6.26 8.00 -1.47
N LEU A 174 5.36 8.79 -2.01
CA LEU A 174 3.94 8.84 -1.63
C LEU A 174 3.12 8.12 -2.68
N VAL A 175 2.35 7.15 -2.25
CA VAL A 175 1.56 6.29 -3.14
C VAL A 175 0.11 6.29 -2.68
N GLU A 176 -0.81 6.54 -3.60
CA GLU A 176 -2.24 6.43 -3.31
C GLU A 176 -2.65 4.96 -3.29
N SER A 177 -3.29 4.55 -2.21
CA SER A 177 -4.00 3.28 -2.08
C SER A 177 -5.50 3.49 -2.15
N TYR A 178 -6.24 2.42 -2.42
CA TYR A 178 -7.69 2.37 -2.34
C TYR A 178 -8.11 1.03 -1.75
N PRO A 179 -8.23 0.91 -0.43
CA PRO A 179 -8.46 -0.35 0.26
C PRO A 179 -9.65 -1.15 -0.25
N HIS A 180 -10.78 -0.49 -0.59
CA HIS A 180 -11.95 -1.18 -1.14
C HIS A 180 -11.63 -1.94 -2.45
N ALA A 181 -10.83 -1.36 -3.34
CA ALA A 181 -10.37 -2.03 -4.55
C ALA A 181 -9.25 -3.04 -4.24
N ALA A 182 -8.42 -2.78 -3.24
CA ALA A 182 -7.35 -3.69 -2.81
C ALA A 182 -7.91 -5.02 -2.29
N TRP A 183 -8.98 -5.01 -1.47
CA TRP A 183 -9.69 -6.23 -1.08
C TRP A 183 -10.16 -7.03 -2.29
N LYS A 184 -10.81 -6.36 -3.25
CA LYS A 184 -11.31 -7.00 -4.47
C LYS A 184 -10.19 -7.56 -5.35
N SER A 185 -9.07 -6.84 -5.48
CA SER A 185 -7.94 -7.30 -6.29
C SER A 185 -7.32 -8.59 -5.74
N LEU A 186 -7.38 -8.78 -4.42
CA LEU A 186 -6.98 -10.02 -3.74
C LEU A 186 -8.02 -11.14 -3.86
N GLY A 187 -9.18 -10.89 -4.47
CA GLY A 187 -10.29 -11.85 -4.52
C GLY A 187 -11.03 -11.98 -3.17
N LEU A 188 -10.84 -11.01 -2.27
CA LEU A 188 -11.48 -10.99 -0.95
C LEU A 188 -12.68 -10.04 -0.94
N LYS A 189 -13.63 -10.30 -0.05
CA LYS A 189 -14.79 -9.44 0.17
C LYS A 189 -14.34 -8.15 0.88
N PRO A 190 -14.66 -6.95 0.34
CA PRO A 190 -14.38 -5.69 1.05
C PRO A 190 -15.10 -5.61 2.39
N LEU A 191 -14.49 -4.92 3.34
CA LEU A 191 -15.12 -4.67 4.63
C LEU A 191 -16.44 -3.89 4.45
N PRO A 192 -17.46 -4.18 5.28
CA PRO A 192 -18.63 -3.31 5.41
C PRO A 192 -18.18 -1.91 5.83
N SER A 193 -19.03 -0.89 5.59
CA SER A 193 -18.71 0.44 6.10
C SER A 193 -18.50 0.42 7.62
N LYS A 194 -17.61 1.22 8.15
CA LYS A 194 -17.23 1.28 9.59
C LYS A 194 -18.45 1.28 10.52
N ARG A 195 -19.54 1.98 10.15
CA ARG A 195 -20.76 2.03 10.95
C ARG A 195 -21.55 0.72 10.99
N ARG A 196 -21.36 -0.17 10.00
CA ARG A 196 -22.09 -1.44 9.86
C ARG A 196 -21.22 -2.65 10.21
N ALA A 197 -19.92 -2.47 10.25
CA ALA A 197 -18.97 -3.54 10.54
C ALA A 197 -19.12 -4.02 11.97
N LYS A 198 -19.27 -5.33 12.13
CA LYS A 198 -19.27 -6.03 13.43
C LYS A 198 -17.87 -6.58 13.69
N VAL A 199 -17.58 -6.89 14.95
CA VAL A 199 -16.31 -7.52 15.34
C VAL A 199 -16.09 -8.85 14.59
N SER A 200 -17.16 -9.62 14.37
CA SER A 200 -17.13 -10.86 13.59
C SER A 200 -16.72 -10.62 12.13
N ASP A 201 -17.19 -9.52 11.49
CA ASP A 201 -16.83 -9.20 10.11
C ASP A 201 -15.34 -8.87 9.99
N LEU A 202 -14.79 -8.19 11.01
CA LEU A 202 -13.35 -7.85 11.05
C LEU A 202 -12.49 -9.11 11.26
N ALA A 203 -12.92 -10.00 12.17
CA ALA A 203 -12.23 -11.26 12.43
C ALA A 203 -12.24 -12.18 11.19
N GLU A 204 -13.39 -12.28 10.49
CA GLU A 204 -13.53 -13.05 9.25
C GLU A 204 -12.61 -12.47 8.15
N ALA A 205 -12.67 -11.17 7.92
CA ALA A 205 -11.84 -10.51 6.90
C ALA A 205 -10.34 -10.66 7.19
N TYR A 206 -9.94 -10.49 8.46
CA TYR A 206 -8.54 -10.69 8.86
C TYR A 206 -8.10 -12.15 8.71
N GLY A 207 -8.95 -13.10 9.07
CA GLY A 207 -8.70 -14.53 8.84
C GLY A 207 -8.54 -14.87 7.36
N ALA A 208 -9.43 -14.35 6.50
CA ALA A 208 -9.35 -14.54 5.05
C ALA A 208 -8.06 -13.94 4.46
N LEU A 209 -7.68 -12.75 4.92
CA LEU A 209 -6.44 -12.11 4.49
C LEU A 209 -5.21 -12.93 4.89
N ARG A 210 -5.16 -13.41 6.13
CA ARG A 210 -4.06 -14.27 6.64
C ARG A 210 -3.96 -15.62 5.94
N SER A 211 -5.08 -16.16 5.47
CA SER A 211 -5.10 -17.40 4.68
C SER A 211 -4.51 -17.22 3.28
N LEU A 212 -4.52 -15.99 2.76
CA LEU A 212 -3.98 -15.66 1.45
C LEU A 212 -2.53 -15.19 1.53
N ILE A 213 -2.20 -14.40 2.56
CA ILE A 213 -0.89 -13.77 2.74
C ILE A 213 -0.46 -13.96 4.21
N PRO A 214 0.73 -14.49 4.49
CA PRO A 214 1.19 -14.73 5.86
C PRO A 214 1.49 -13.42 6.59
N ILE A 215 0.46 -12.82 7.22
CA ILE A 215 0.55 -11.59 7.99
C ILE A 215 0.37 -11.88 9.47
N THR A 216 1.23 -11.28 10.30
CA THR A 216 1.09 -11.31 11.77
C THR A 216 1.00 -9.90 12.30
N THR A 217 0.08 -9.67 13.24
CA THR A 217 -0.07 -8.39 13.95
C THR A 217 0.17 -8.58 15.44
N ASP A 218 0.64 -7.54 16.12
CA ASP A 218 0.84 -7.51 17.57
C ASP A 218 -0.46 -7.62 18.37
N ARG A 219 -1.58 -7.23 17.76
CA ARG A 219 -2.94 -7.29 18.34
C ARG A 219 -3.98 -7.38 17.23
N PRO A 220 -5.23 -7.79 17.53
CA PRO A 220 -6.31 -7.77 16.54
C PRO A 220 -6.53 -6.37 15.97
N PRO A 221 -6.46 -6.21 14.64
CA PRO A 221 -6.65 -4.91 14.01
C PRO A 221 -8.12 -4.48 14.00
N ASN A 222 -8.38 -3.19 14.19
CA ASN A 222 -9.70 -2.61 14.01
C ASN A 222 -10.00 -2.37 12.51
N HIS A 223 -11.15 -1.76 12.20
CA HIS A 223 -11.61 -1.51 10.83
C HIS A 223 -10.58 -0.70 10.03
N ASP A 224 -10.15 0.44 10.54
CA ASP A 224 -9.27 1.37 9.84
C ASP A 224 -7.85 0.79 9.69
N GLN A 225 -7.39 0.05 10.70
CA GLN A 225 -6.13 -0.69 10.64
C GLN A 225 -6.15 -1.81 9.60
N LEU A 226 -7.28 -2.53 9.44
CA LEU A 226 -7.44 -3.52 8.36
C LEU A 226 -7.42 -2.86 6.99
N GLN A 227 -8.03 -1.69 6.84
CA GLN A 227 -7.95 -0.92 5.60
C GLN A 227 -6.51 -0.49 5.32
N ALA A 228 -5.80 0.02 6.32
CA ALA A 228 -4.39 0.37 6.19
C ALA A 228 -3.52 -0.85 5.85
N ILE A 229 -3.75 -2.02 6.46
CA ILE A 229 -3.00 -3.25 6.14
C ILE A 229 -3.16 -3.60 4.66
N VAL A 230 -4.38 -3.74 4.18
CA VAL A 230 -4.60 -4.16 2.79
C VAL A 230 -4.16 -3.11 1.78
N GLY A 231 -4.35 -1.82 2.11
CA GLY A 231 -3.87 -0.70 1.32
C GLY A 231 -2.35 -0.58 1.27
N GLY A 232 -1.65 -1.10 2.29
CA GLY A 232 -0.19 -1.07 2.40
C GLY A 232 0.54 -2.17 1.64
N LEU A 233 -0.13 -3.30 1.35
CA LEU A 233 0.51 -4.46 0.70
C LEU A 233 1.24 -4.13 -0.60
N PRO A 234 0.67 -3.34 -1.54
CA PRO A 234 1.37 -3.03 -2.79
C PRO A 234 2.62 -2.17 -2.56
N GLY A 235 2.71 -1.45 -1.44
CA GLY A 235 3.90 -0.70 -1.06
C GLY A 235 5.12 -1.58 -0.84
N LEU A 236 4.93 -2.78 -0.27
CA LEU A 236 6.01 -3.77 -0.15
C LEU A 236 6.53 -4.20 -1.51
N ALA A 237 5.64 -4.40 -2.49
CA ALA A 237 6.04 -4.74 -3.85
C ALA A 237 6.86 -3.62 -4.51
N LEU A 238 6.49 -2.36 -4.27
CA LEU A 238 7.25 -1.19 -4.75
C LEU A 238 8.63 -1.10 -4.10
N GLU A 239 8.70 -1.29 -2.78
CA GLU A 239 9.96 -1.28 -2.03
C GLU A 239 10.89 -2.43 -2.43
N GLU A 240 10.33 -3.56 -2.84
CA GLU A 240 11.04 -4.75 -3.31
C GLU A 240 11.36 -4.72 -4.81
N HIS A 241 10.92 -3.68 -5.53
CA HIS A 241 10.99 -3.61 -7.01
C HIS A 241 10.33 -4.81 -7.71
N ASN A 242 9.29 -5.37 -7.09
CA ASN A 242 8.53 -6.51 -7.60
C ASN A 242 7.28 -6.04 -8.34
N ALA A 243 7.43 -5.64 -9.59
CA ALA A 243 6.33 -5.17 -10.43
C ALA A 243 5.18 -6.18 -10.59
N ALA A 244 5.47 -7.49 -10.49
CA ALA A 244 4.45 -8.53 -10.62
C ALA A 244 3.47 -8.59 -9.44
N ALA A 245 3.86 -8.07 -8.27
CA ALA A 245 3.05 -8.07 -7.06
C ALA A 245 2.24 -6.77 -6.86
N ALA A 246 2.30 -5.83 -7.80
CA ALA A 246 1.56 -4.58 -7.78
C ALA A 246 0.86 -4.29 -9.11
N ARG A 247 -0.41 -3.87 -9.04
CA ARG A 247 -1.17 -3.37 -10.18
C ARG A 247 -1.33 -1.87 -10.08
N ILE A 248 -0.89 -1.15 -11.10
CA ILE A 248 -0.99 0.31 -11.17
C ILE A 248 -2.14 0.68 -12.10
N VAL A 249 -2.99 1.62 -11.67
CA VAL A 249 -4.10 2.13 -12.46
C VAL A 249 -4.08 3.65 -12.47
N GLY A 250 -4.54 4.26 -13.56
CA GLY A 250 -4.57 5.71 -13.74
C GLY A 250 -3.47 6.22 -14.66
N TYR A 251 -3.16 7.50 -14.49
CA TYR A 251 -2.11 8.21 -15.19
C TYR A 251 -1.15 8.84 -14.18
N PRO A 252 0.10 9.14 -14.59
CA PRO A 252 1.06 9.81 -13.71
C PRO A 252 0.51 11.15 -13.22
N PRO A 253 0.80 11.53 -11.96
CA PRO A 253 0.45 12.85 -11.45
C PRO A 253 1.24 13.90 -12.21
N ARG A 254 0.59 15.03 -12.51
CA ARG A 254 1.23 16.16 -13.20
C ARG A 254 0.69 17.49 -12.70
N ARG A 255 1.42 18.56 -12.95
CA ARG A 255 0.98 19.93 -12.63
C ARG A 255 0.22 20.51 -13.81
N GLU A 256 -1.02 20.98 -13.54
CA GLU A 256 -1.84 21.78 -14.46
C GLU A 256 -2.49 22.91 -13.66
N ASP A 257 -2.37 24.15 -14.15
CA ASP A 257 -2.96 25.36 -13.52
C ASP A 257 -2.65 25.47 -12.01
N GLY A 258 -1.42 25.20 -11.62
CA GLY A 258 -0.98 25.28 -10.23
C GLY A 258 -1.43 24.10 -9.34
N HIS A 259 -2.22 23.17 -9.84
CA HIS A 259 -2.73 22.04 -9.09
C HIS A 259 -2.13 20.70 -9.54
N TRP A 260 -2.03 19.75 -8.64
CA TRP A 260 -1.76 18.36 -9.00
C TRP A 260 -3.01 17.73 -9.62
N ARG A 261 -2.80 17.00 -10.72
CA ARG A 261 -3.83 16.34 -11.52
C ARG A 261 -3.50 14.87 -11.72
N GLU A 262 -4.55 14.04 -11.80
CA GLU A 262 -4.47 12.60 -11.99
C GLU A 262 -3.72 11.92 -10.84
N GLY A 263 -2.94 10.91 -11.12
CA GLY A 263 -2.20 10.12 -10.15
C GLY A 263 -2.59 8.64 -10.20
N PHE A 264 -1.60 7.83 -9.92
CA PHE A 264 -1.77 6.39 -9.85
C PHE A 264 -2.41 5.96 -8.53
N ILE A 265 -3.29 4.97 -8.61
CA ILE A 265 -3.69 4.13 -7.48
C ILE A 265 -2.99 2.78 -7.65
N VAL A 266 -2.34 2.31 -6.59
CA VAL A 266 -1.61 1.04 -6.61
C VAL A 266 -2.34 0.01 -5.77
N LEU A 267 -2.54 -1.17 -6.35
CA LEU A 267 -3.30 -2.28 -5.76
C LEU A 267 -2.41 -3.51 -5.60
N PRO A 268 -2.63 -4.34 -4.58
CA PRO A 268 -1.93 -5.61 -4.45
C PRO A 268 -2.39 -6.60 -5.53
N VAL A 269 -1.49 -7.47 -5.96
CA VAL A 269 -1.79 -8.64 -6.78
C VAL A 269 -1.73 -9.87 -5.88
N PRO A 270 -2.71 -10.78 -5.95
CA PRO A 270 -2.67 -11.99 -5.13
C PRO A 270 -1.43 -12.81 -5.49
N PRO A 271 -0.77 -13.45 -4.51
CA PRO A 271 0.32 -14.35 -4.80
C PRO A 271 -0.16 -15.47 -5.74
N PRO A 272 0.68 -15.96 -6.63
CA PRO A 272 0.33 -17.10 -7.48
C PRO A 272 -0.07 -18.26 -6.57
N ARG A 273 -1.25 -18.82 -6.81
CA ARG A 273 -1.66 -20.02 -6.07
C ARG A 273 -0.71 -21.15 -6.45
N PRO A 274 -0.18 -21.92 -5.48
CA PRO A 274 0.57 -23.10 -5.81
C PRO A 274 -0.32 -23.98 -6.69
N ILE A 275 0.17 -24.32 -7.88
CA ILE A 275 -0.51 -25.27 -8.75
C ILE A 275 -0.56 -26.57 -7.96
N ASN A 276 -1.77 -26.98 -7.58
CA ASN A 276 -1.92 -28.27 -6.90
C ASN A 276 -1.61 -29.37 -7.91
N MET A 277 -0.34 -29.81 -7.95
CA MET A 277 0.15 -30.85 -8.85
C MET A 277 -0.46 -32.22 -8.55
N GLY A 278 -1.31 -32.31 -7.51
CA GLY A 278 -1.93 -33.60 -7.11
C GLY A 278 -2.76 -34.26 -8.21
N TRP A 279 -3.31 -33.51 -9.15
CA TRP A 279 -4.02 -34.07 -10.29
C TRP A 279 -3.11 -34.54 -11.43
N LEU A 280 -1.88 -34.01 -11.55
CA LEU A 280 -0.89 -34.49 -12.52
C LEU A 280 -0.34 -35.87 -12.15
N ASN A 281 -0.27 -36.21 -10.88
CA ASN A 281 0.16 -37.53 -10.42
C ASN A 281 -0.92 -38.60 -10.59
N SER A 282 -2.17 -38.23 -10.92
CA SER A 282 -3.25 -39.20 -11.20
C SER A 282 -3.36 -39.58 -12.68
N MET A 283 -2.64 -38.90 -13.59
CA MET A 283 -2.49 -39.38 -14.95
C MET A 283 -1.49 -40.56 -14.97
N ARG A 284 -1.96 -41.75 -14.64
CA ARG A 284 -1.26 -42.97 -15.04
C ARG A 284 -1.27 -42.99 -16.58
N TRP A 285 -0.10 -42.95 -17.16
CA TRP A 285 0.06 -43.31 -18.55
C TRP A 285 -0.50 -44.72 -18.70
N LEU A 286 -1.61 -44.84 -19.42
CA LEU A 286 -2.07 -46.14 -19.90
C LEU A 286 -1.10 -46.55 -21.01
N ASP A 287 -0.20 -47.45 -20.69
CA ASP A 287 0.63 -48.18 -21.68
C ASP A 287 -0.26 -49.09 -22.52
#